data_8dcc31927c78851eb368de2bd60d7e59
#
_entry.id   8dcc31927c78851eb368de2bd60d7e59
#
_cell.length_a   1.000
_cell.length_b   1.000
_cell.length_c   1.000
_cell.angle_alpha   90.00
_cell.angle_beta   90.00
_cell.angle_gamma   90.00
#
_symmetry.space_group_name_H-M   'P 1'
#
loop_
_entity.id
_entity.type
_entity.pdbx_description
1 polymer ?
#
loop_
_entity_poly.entity_id
_entity_poly.type
_entity_poly.pdbx_seq_one_letter_code
_entity_poly.pdbx_strand_id
1 'polypeptide(L)'
;MSMIMDDFKVQLLTEKESALFFELINKNKNRLEDFFAGTVKYTQTLQDTEGYCKKIDVRVEEKTYYPYLIIDKKLGKAIGFIDFKNIDWDVPKAELGAFIDLSYEGKGIITQSFNYILENTVKKHQFKKLFCRISKENTRSINLALRCGFEQEGVLRCDYRTTKGELVDLNYYGRLF
;
A
#
# COMPACT_ATOMS: atom_id res chain seq x y z
N MET A 1 6.94 -14.95 2.50
CA MET A 1 5.80 -15.88 2.70
C MET A 1 4.69 -15.46 1.76
N SER A 2 4.23 -16.34 0.88
CA SER A 2 3.23 -16.01 -0.14
C SER A 2 1.91 -16.68 0.19
N MET A 3 0.79 -15.96 0.08
CA MET A 3 -0.54 -16.54 0.11
C MET A 3 -1.01 -16.89 -1.29
N ILE A 4 -1.69 -17.99 -1.39
CA ILE A 4 -2.35 -18.44 -2.59
C ILE A 4 -3.85 -18.32 -2.33
N MET A 5 -4.48 -17.24 -2.81
CA MET A 5 -5.89 -17.27 -3.19
C MET A 5 -5.95 -17.99 -4.54
N ASP A 6 -7.07 -18.59 -4.95
CA ASP A 6 -7.09 -19.45 -6.14
C ASP A 6 -6.50 -18.78 -7.38
N ASP A 7 -6.80 -17.52 -7.64
CA ASP A 7 -6.32 -16.78 -8.82
C ASP A 7 -5.19 -15.76 -8.53
N PHE A 8 -4.93 -15.41 -7.27
CA PHE A 8 -4.00 -14.33 -6.91
C PHE A 8 -2.98 -14.80 -5.87
N LYS A 9 -1.84 -14.12 -5.85
CA LYS A 9 -0.75 -14.34 -4.90
C LYS A 9 -0.38 -13.00 -4.26
N VAL A 10 -0.27 -12.97 -2.93
CA VAL A 10 0.28 -11.84 -2.18
C VAL A 10 1.68 -12.20 -1.72
N GLN A 11 2.65 -11.39 -2.07
CA GLN A 11 4.04 -11.60 -1.67
C GLN A 11 4.74 -10.29 -1.35
N LEU A 12 5.76 -10.36 -0.50
CA LEU A 12 6.61 -9.21 -0.21
C LEU A 12 7.30 -8.76 -1.51
N LEU A 13 7.31 -7.43 -1.74
CA LEU A 13 8.09 -6.84 -2.82
C LEU A 13 9.57 -6.86 -2.42
N THR A 14 10.40 -7.37 -3.31
CA THR A 14 11.87 -7.36 -3.21
C THR A 14 12.48 -6.85 -4.51
N GLU A 15 13.80 -6.73 -4.58
CA GLU A 15 14.49 -6.38 -5.82
C GLU A 15 14.13 -7.31 -6.99
N LYS A 16 13.84 -8.58 -6.73
CA LYS A 16 13.48 -9.57 -7.78
C LYS A 16 12.20 -9.24 -8.52
N GLU A 17 11.28 -8.53 -7.87
CA GLU A 17 9.98 -8.15 -8.44
C GLU A 17 9.98 -6.72 -9.03
N SER A 18 11.14 -6.07 -9.14
CA SER A 18 11.26 -4.67 -9.59
C SER A 18 10.60 -4.44 -10.97
N ALA A 19 10.76 -5.36 -11.92
CA ALA A 19 10.13 -5.26 -13.23
C ALA A 19 8.59 -5.30 -13.15
N LEU A 20 8.04 -6.22 -12.37
CA LEU A 20 6.58 -6.32 -12.15
C LEU A 20 6.04 -5.07 -11.47
N PHE A 21 6.79 -4.54 -10.50
CA PHE A 21 6.42 -3.33 -9.79
C PHE A 21 6.47 -2.11 -10.70
N PHE A 22 7.52 -1.96 -11.52
CA PHE A 22 7.63 -0.91 -12.52
C PHE A 22 6.43 -0.90 -13.47
N GLU A 23 6.08 -2.06 -14.06
CA GLU A 23 4.94 -2.17 -14.96
C GLU A 23 3.62 -1.73 -14.29
N LEU A 24 3.40 -2.17 -13.04
CA LEU A 24 2.21 -1.81 -12.28
C LEU A 24 2.12 -0.29 -12.04
N ILE A 25 3.22 0.33 -11.58
CA ILE A 25 3.25 1.77 -11.31
C ILE A 25 3.10 2.55 -12.61
N ASN A 26 3.87 2.22 -13.65
CA ASN A 26 3.84 2.93 -14.93
C ASN A 26 2.44 2.92 -15.56
N LYS A 27 1.77 1.77 -15.55
CA LYS A 27 0.38 1.63 -16.04
C LYS A 27 -0.62 2.52 -15.30
N ASN A 28 -0.40 2.73 -13.99
CA ASN A 28 -1.32 3.46 -13.11
C ASN A 28 -0.82 4.87 -12.73
N LYS A 29 0.27 5.34 -13.33
CA LYS A 29 1.02 6.53 -12.93
C LYS A 29 0.13 7.74 -12.66
N ASN A 30 -0.70 8.13 -13.62
CA ASN A 30 -1.56 9.32 -13.52
C ASN A 30 -2.53 9.28 -12.32
N ARG A 31 -2.93 8.08 -11.88
CA ARG A 31 -3.81 7.90 -10.70
C ARG A 31 -3.04 7.93 -9.39
N LEU A 32 -1.77 7.55 -9.43
CA LEU A 32 -0.93 7.38 -8.25
C LEU A 32 -0.16 8.64 -7.89
N GLU A 33 0.01 9.58 -8.82
CA GLU A 33 0.78 10.80 -8.61
C GLU A 33 0.31 11.61 -7.39
N ASP A 34 -0.99 11.66 -7.14
CA ASP A 34 -1.55 12.43 -6.02
C ASP A 34 -1.52 11.68 -4.67
N PHE A 35 -1.43 10.34 -4.65
CA PHE A 35 -1.55 9.56 -3.40
C PHE A 35 -0.31 8.72 -3.09
N PHE A 36 0.46 8.37 -4.11
CA PHE A 36 1.70 7.61 -4.04
C PHE A 36 2.86 8.38 -4.70
N ALA A 37 2.86 9.70 -4.54
CA ALA A 37 3.84 10.61 -5.17
C ALA A 37 5.30 10.18 -4.96
N GLY A 38 5.65 9.73 -3.76
CA GLY A 38 6.98 9.21 -3.46
C GLY A 38 7.32 7.98 -4.29
N THR A 39 6.41 7.01 -4.35
CA THR A 39 6.59 5.79 -5.15
C THR A 39 6.75 6.14 -6.63
N VAL A 40 5.84 6.94 -7.18
CA VAL A 40 5.91 7.38 -8.59
C VAL A 40 7.22 8.12 -8.89
N LYS A 41 7.68 8.98 -7.98
CA LYS A 41 8.95 9.72 -8.13
C LYS A 41 10.16 8.79 -8.26
N TYR A 42 10.21 7.70 -7.51
CA TYR A 42 11.35 6.77 -7.48
C TYR A 42 11.23 5.60 -8.47
N THR A 43 10.18 5.55 -9.30
CA THR A 43 9.92 4.47 -10.26
C THR A 43 9.67 5.00 -11.67
N GLN A 44 10.44 6.04 -12.09
CA GLN A 44 10.27 6.66 -13.42
C GLN A 44 10.79 5.77 -14.55
N THR A 45 11.84 5.00 -14.29
CA THR A 45 12.42 4.02 -15.20
C THR A 45 12.55 2.67 -14.48
N LEU A 46 12.81 1.60 -15.23
CA LEU A 46 13.12 0.30 -14.64
C LEU A 46 14.36 0.37 -13.74
N GLN A 47 15.41 1.06 -14.19
CA GLN A 47 16.65 1.23 -13.42
C GLN A 47 16.42 1.98 -12.10
N ASP A 48 15.60 3.05 -12.12
CA ASP A 48 15.21 3.75 -10.87
C ASP A 48 14.45 2.82 -9.94
N THR A 49 13.56 1.98 -10.50
CA THR A 49 12.76 1.02 -9.74
C THR A 49 13.62 -0.05 -9.10
N GLU A 50 14.62 -0.59 -9.81
CA GLU A 50 15.60 -1.54 -9.26
C GLU A 50 16.36 -0.92 -8.08
N GLY A 51 16.86 0.31 -8.25
CA GLY A 51 17.53 1.06 -7.18
C GLY A 51 16.60 1.35 -5.99
N TYR A 52 15.32 1.60 -6.23
CA TYR A 52 14.33 1.79 -5.19
C TYR A 52 14.03 0.48 -4.45
N CYS A 53 13.88 -0.64 -5.17
CA CYS A 53 13.62 -1.95 -4.57
C CYS A 53 14.80 -2.45 -3.72
N LYS A 54 16.06 -2.19 -4.11
CA LYS A 54 17.24 -2.44 -3.25
C LYS A 54 17.15 -1.72 -1.91
N LYS A 55 16.69 -0.46 -1.91
CA LYS A 55 16.46 0.29 -0.66
C LYS A 55 15.28 -0.27 0.14
N ILE A 56 14.28 -0.82 -0.54
CA ILE A 56 13.16 -1.52 0.11
C ILE A 56 13.68 -2.74 0.88
N ASP A 57 14.53 -3.56 0.26
CA ASP A 57 15.08 -4.77 0.91
C ASP A 57 15.77 -4.41 2.24
N VAL A 58 16.61 -3.36 2.25
CA VAL A 58 17.24 -2.86 3.49
C VAL A 58 16.19 -2.44 4.53
N ARG A 59 15.17 -1.69 4.13
CA ARG A 59 14.12 -1.22 5.04
C ARG A 59 13.26 -2.36 5.60
N VAL A 60 13.09 -3.43 4.84
CA VAL A 60 12.40 -4.66 5.31
C VAL A 60 13.23 -5.36 6.37
N GLU A 61 14.55 -5.48 6.17
CA GLU A 61 15.48 -6.05 7.16
C GLU A 61 15.49 -5.21 8.45
N GLU A 62 15.52 -3.89 8.32
CA GLU A 62 15.42 -2.93 9.43
C GLU A 62 14.03 -2.86 10.08
N LYS A 63 13.02 -3.56 9.53
CA LYS A 63 11.62 -3.55 9.99
C LYS A 63 10.97 -2.16 9.95
N THR A 64 11.38 -1.30 9.02
CA THR A 64 10.84 0.06 8.88
C THR A 64 9.82 0.19 7.73
N TYR A 65 9.65 -0.89 6.93
CA TYR A 65 8.75 -0.90 5.78
C TYR A 65 8.38 -2.33 5.37
N TYR A 66 7.11 -2.58 5.04
CA TYR A 66 6.65 -3.87 4.53
C TYR A 66 5.73 -3.67 3.32
N PRO A 67 6.27 -3.66 2.08
CA PRO A 67 5.50 -3.58 0.86
C PRO A 67 5.13 -4.98 0.33
N TYR A 68 3.91 -5.12 -0.15
CA TYR A 68 3.40 -6.36 -0.75
C TYR A 68 2.87 -6.10 -2.15
N LEU A 69 3.19 -7.00 -3.08
CA LEU A 69 2.55 -7.09 -4.38
C LEU A 69 1.41 -8.08 -4.36
N ILE A 70 0.33 -7.74 -5.05
CA ILE A 70 -0.73 -8.66 -5.42
C ILE A 70 -0.48 -9.05 -6.88
N ILE A 71 -0.33 -10.34 -7.14
CA ILE A 71 0.04 -10.86 -8.45
C ILE A 71 -1.07 -11.76 -8.98
N ASP A 72 -1.54 -11.50 -10.20
CA ASP A 72 -2.40 -12.41 -10.95
C ASP A 72 -1.57 -13.62 -11.40
N LYS A 73 -1.93 -14.81 -10.93
CA LYS A 73 -1.16 -16.04 -11.20
C LYS A 73 -1.27 -16.51 -12.63
N LYS A 74 -2.39 -16.24 -13.30
CA LYS A 74 -2.61 -16.65 -14.70
C LYS A 74 -1.80 -15.81 -15.67
N LEU A 75 -1.70 -14.50 -15.37
CA LEU A 75 -1.00 -13.54 -16.22
C LEU A 75 0.46 -13.30 -15.78
N GLY A 76 0.85 -13.72 -14.58
CA GLY A 76 2.16 -13.43 -14.01
C GLY A 76 2.43 -11.95 -13.78
N LYS A 77 1.38 -11.10 -13.65
CA LYS A 77 1.49 -9.64 -13.56
C LYS A 77 1.12 -9.13 -12.18
N ALA A 78 1.85 -8.12 -11.72
CA ALA A 78 1.43 -7.36 -10.55
C ALA A 78 0.17 -6.54 -10.89
N ILE A 79 -0.84 -6.64 -10.03
CA ILE A 79 -2.15 -6.00 -10.22
C ILE A 79 -2.54 -5.10 -9.06
N GLY A 80 -1.81 -5.12 -7.96
CA GLY A 80 -2.06 -4.29 -6.79
C GLY A 80 -0.87 -4.25 -5.85
N PHE A 81 -0.96 -3.32 -4.92
CA PHE A 81 0.09 -3.03 -3.96
C PHE A 81 -0.52 -2.66 -2.61
N ILE A 82 0.07 -3.14 -1.53
CA ILE A 82 -0.27 -2.79 -0.16
C ILE A 82 1.04 -2.57 0.59
N ASP A 83 1.18 -1.46 1.31
CA ASP A 83 2.36 -1.22 2.11
C ASP A 83 2.06 -0.84 3.56
N PHE A 84 2.98 -1.19 4.46
CA PHE A 84 3.08 -0.66 5.81
C PHE A 84 4.30 0.23 5.90
N LYS A 85 4.08 1.48 6.23
CA LYS A 85 5.08 2.54 6.34
C LYS A 85 4.89 3.33 7.62
N ASN A 86 5.79 4.25 7.91
CA ASN A 86 5.73 5.08 9.12
C ASN A 86 5.50 4.23 10.38
N ILE A 87 6.28 3.13 10.45
CA ILE A 87 6.18 2.16 11.54
C ILE A 87 6.79 2.77 12.80
N ASP A 88 6.03 2.72 13.88
CA ASP A 88 6.43 3.12 15.21
C ASP A 88 6.39 1.86 16.10
N TRP A 89 7.54 1.43 16.59
CA TRP A 89 7.65 0.22 17.42
C TRP A 89 7.46 0.49 18.91
N ASP A 90 7.62 1.74 19.36
CA ASP A 90 7.36 2.13 20.75
C ASP A 90 5.85 2.16 21.03
N VAL A 91 5.07 2.60 20.02
CA VAL A 91 3.62 2.49 20.00
C VAL A 91 3.25 1.61 18.81
N PRO A 92 3.18 0.26 18.93
CA PRO A 92 3.16 -0.68 17.82
C PRO A 92 2.06 -0.38 16.78
N LYS A 93 2.34 0.57 15.89
CA LYS A 93 1.42 1.04 14.84
C LYS A 93 2.13 1.23 13.51
N ALA A 94 1.37 1.19 12.43
CA ALA A 94 1.88 1.48 11.08
C ALA A 94 0.81 2.18 10.23
N GLU A 95 1.25 3.00 9.29
CA GLU A 95 0.40 3.56 8.23
C GLU A 95 0.25 2.56 7.11
N LEU A 96 -0.99 2.33 6.69
CA LEU A 96 -1.35 1.48 5.56
C LEU A 96 -1.60 2.32 4.31
N GLY A 97 -0.97 1.95 3.20
CA GLY A 97 -1.29 2.39 1.85
C GLY A 97 -1.74 1.20 1.00
N ALA A 98 -2.67 1.41 0.06
CA ALA A 98 -3.09 0.37 -0.86
C ALA A 98 -3.64 0.95 -2.17
N PHE A 99 -3.36 0.27 -3.28
CA PHE A 99 -4.03 0.51 -4.54
C PHE A 99 -4.12 -0.79 -5.38
N ILE A 100 -5.01 -0.79 -6.34
CA ILE A 100 -5.15 -1.86 -7.31
C ILE A 100 -5.26 -1.27 -8.72
N ASP A 101 -4.78 -2.01 -9.71
CA ASP A 101 -4.97 -1.67 -11.13
C ASP A 101 -6.46 -1.49 -11.45
N LEU A 102 -6.78 -0.48 -12.25
CA LEU A 102 -8.15 -0.09 -12.56
C LEU A 102 -9.00 -1.25 -13.11
N SER A 103 -8.40 -2.12 -13.92
CA SER A 103 -9.07 -3.29 -14.51
C SER A 103 -9.46 -4.37 -13.51
N TYR A 104 -8.96 -4.29 -12.28
CA TYR A 104 -9.23 -5.22 -11.18
C TYR A 104 -10.06 -4.62 -10.04
N GLU A 105 -10.47 -3.35 -10.16
CA GLU A 105 -11.32 -2.71 -9.15
C GLU A 105 -12.69 -3.39 -9.00
N GLY A 106 -13.28 -3.25 -7.81
CA GLY A 106 -14.63 -3.76 -7.52
C GLY A 106 -14.73 -5.27 -7.30
N LYS A 107 -13.65 -6.03 -7.48
CA LYS A 107 -13.64 -7.50 -7.36
C LYS A 107 -13.31 -8.01 -5.94
N GLY A 108 -13.18 -7.13 -4.96
CA GLY A 108 -12.88 -7.50 -3.57
C GLY A 108 -11.43 -7.98 -3.32
N ILE A 109 -10.55 -7.92 -4.32
CA ILE A 109 -9.18 -8.45 -4.26
C ILE A 109 -8.37 -7.76 -3.17
N ILE A 110 -8.41 -6.42 -3.07
CA ILE A 110 -7.70 -5.68 -2.01
C ILE A 110 -8.19 -6.12 -0.63
N THR A 111 -9.49 -6.24 -0.42
CA THR A 111 -10.04 -6.64 0.89
C THR A 111 -9.56 -8.04 1.28
N GLN A 112 -9.57 -8.98 0.36
CA GLN A 112 -9.08 -10.35 0.62
C GLN A 112 -7.57 -10.36 0.89
N SER A 113 -6.79 -9.65 0.06
CA SER A 113 -5.35 -9.51 0.25
C SER A 113 -5.00 -8.85 1.58
N PHE A 114 -5.76 -7.82 1.96
CA PHE A 114 -5.59 -7.14 3.23
C PHE A 114 -5.87 -8.07 4.42
N ASN A 115 -6.99 -8.82 4.39
CA ASN A 115 -7.29 -9.78 5.46
C ASN A 115 -6.18 -10.81 5.63
N TYR A 116 -5.60 -11.29 4.54
CA TYR A 116 -4.44 -12.18 4.62
C TYR A 116 -3.23 -11.51 5.26
N ILE A 117 -2.90 -10.28 4.86
CA ILE A 117 -1.77 -9.53 5.43
C ILE A 117 -2.00 -9.25 6.92
N LEU A 118 -3.25 -8.97 7.33
CA LEU A 118 -3.60 -8.83 8.74
C LEU A 118 -3.24 -10.08 9.54
N GLU A 119 -3.66 -11.25 9.07
CA GLU A 119 -3.39 -12.50 9.76
C GLU A 119 -1.89 -12.82 9.86
N ASN A 120 -1.12 -12.52 8.82
CA ASN A 120 0.27 -12.93 8.70
C ASN A 120 1.29 -11.85 9.10
N THR A 121 0.96 -10.58 8.94
CA THR A 121 1.88 -9.48 9.23
C THR A 121 1.54 -8.80 10.54
N VAL A 122 0.29 -8.43 10.74
CA VAL A 122 -0.14 -7.74 11.97
C VAL A 122 0.06 -8.64 13.18
N LYS A 123 -0.39 -9.88 13.12
CA LYS A 123 -0.19 -10.85 14.21
C LYS A 123 1.28 -11.17 14.43
N LYS A 124 2.04 -11.43 13.34
CA LYS A 124 3.46 -11.76 13.42
C LYS A 124 4.29 -10.65 14.08
N HIS A 125 4.03 -9.40 13.76
CA HIS A 125 4.77 -8.24 14.24
C HIS A 125 4.11 -7.57 15.45
N GLN A 126 2.97 -8.12 15.93
CA GLN A 126 2.24 -7.65 17.11
C GLN A 126 1.80 -6.17 17.03
N PHE A 127 1.47 -5.68 15.84
CA PHE A 127 0.89 -4.36 15.71
C PHE A 127 -0.40 -4.24 16.54
N LYS A 128 -0.54 -3.13 17.24
CA LYS A 128 -1.74 -2.80 18.03
C LYS A 128 -2.68 -1.88 17.27
N LYS A 129 -2.17 -1.18 16.28
CA LYS A 129 -2.96 -0.26 15.46
C LYS A 129 -2.43 -0.21 14.03
N LEU A 130 -3.33 -0.22 13.07
CA LEU A 130 -3.05 0.30 11.73
C LEU A 130 -3.85 1.57 11.50
N PHE A 131 -3.30 2.51 10.74
CA PHE A 131 -4.02 3.71 10.34
C PHE A 131 -3.81 3.99 8.86
N CYS A 132 -4.70 4.75 8.27
CA CYS A 132 -4.54 5.30 6.93
C CYS A 132 -5.05 6.74 6.89
N ARG A 133 -4.44 7.55 6.03
CA ARG A 133 -4.79 8.94 5.79
C ARG A 133 -5.36 9.05 4.39
N ILE A 134 -6.58 9.52 4.28
CA ILE A 134 -7.35 9.48 3.03
C ILE A 134 -7.96 10.84 2.76
N SER A 135 -7.76 11.39 1.55
CA SER A 135 -8.45 12.60 1.12
C SER A 135 -9.97 12.40 1.18
N LYS A 136 -10.70 13.42 1.62
CA LYS A 136 -12.16 13.38 1.73
C LYS A 136 -12.88 13.12 0.39
N GLU A 137 -12.24 13.46 -0.73
CA GLU A 137 -12.76 13.21 -2.09
C GLU A 137 -12.53 11.76 -2.54
N ASN A 138 -11.63 11.01 -1.89
CA ASN A 138 -11.33 9.63 -2.27
C ASN A 138 -12.32 8.64 -1.63
N THR A 139 -13.59 8.72 -2.04
CA THR A 139 -14.68 7.89 -1.52
C THR A 139 -14.42 6.39 -1.70
N ARG A 140 -13.66 5.98 -2.73
CA ARG A 140 -13.30 4.58 -2.96
C ARG A 140 -12.40 4.04 -1.85
N SER A 141 -11.35 4.78 -1.50
CA SER A 141 -10.44 4.40 -0.40
C SER A 141 -11.14 4.48 0.96
N ILE A 142 -12.01 5.46 1.17
CA ILE A 142 -12.83 5.56 2.39
C ILE A 142 -13.69 4.30 2.54
N ASN A 143 -14.45 3.93 1.51
CA ASN A 143 -15.29 2.75 1.54
C ASN A 143 -14.49 1.46 1.70
N LEU A 144 -13.27 1.38 1.15
CA LEU A 144 -12.38 0.25 1.36
C LEU A 144 -11.94 0.16 2.82
N ALA A 145 -11.48 1.27 3.40
CA ALA A 145 -11.06 1.33 4.80
C ALA A 145 -12.20 0.88 5.75
N LEU A 146 -13.40 1.41 5.56
CA LEU A 146 -14.57 1.03 6.35
C LEU A 146 -14.89 -0.48 6.23
N ARG A 147 -14.86 -1.04 5.01
CA ARG A 147 -15.05 -2.49 4.80
C ARG A 147 -13.94 -3.33 5.44
N CYS A 148 -12.74 -2.79 5.57
CA CYS A 148 -11.61 -3.42 6.25
C CYS A 148 -11.63 -3.19 7.77
N GLY A 149 -12.70 -2.63 8.34
CA GLY A 149 -12.89 -2.43 9.78
C GLY A 149 -12.10 -1.26 10.37
N PHE A 150 -11.71 -0.29 9.54
CA PHE A 150 -11.19 0.98 10.02
C PHE A 150 -12.33 1.92 10.39
N GLU A 151 -12.13 2.74 11.42
CA GLU A 151 -13.05 3.77 11.88
C GLU A 151 -12.40 5.14 11.72
N GLN A 152 -13.19 6.16 11.40
CA GLN A 152 -12.67 7.52 11.33
C GLN A 152 -12.40 8.05 12.74
N GLU A 153 -11.15 8.46 13.00
CA GLU A 153 -10.73 8.98 14.29
C GLU A 153 -10.57 10.51 14.29
N GLY A 154 -10.51 11.13 13.11
CA GLY A 154 -10.37 12.57 13.02
C GLY A 154 -10.02 13.07 11.62
N VAL A 155 -9.66 14.36 11.58
CA VAL A 155 -9.18 15.06 10.39
C VAL A 155 -7.86 15.76 10.72
N LEU A 156 -6.85 15.50 9.89
CA LEU A 156 -5.55 16.17 9.95
C LEU A 156 -5.56 17.34 8.97
N ARG A 157 -5.48 18.58 9.49
CA ARG A 157 -5.52 19.77 8.65
C ARG A 157 -4.17 20.03 7.99
N CYS A 158 -4.19 20.39 6.69
CA CYS A 158 -2.98 20.70 5.89
C CYS A 158 -1.91 19.59 5.96
N ASP A 159 -2.33 18.32 5.99
CA ASP A 159 -1.44 17.18 6.24
C ASP A 159 -0.80 16.60 4.98
N TYR A 160 -1.23 17.02 3.81
CA TYR A 160 -0.69 16.55 2.54
C TYR A 160 -0.55 17.70 1.53
N ARG A 161 0.56 17.67 0.78
CA ARG A 161 0.78 18.57 -0.35
C ARG A 161 0.57 17.81 -1.65
N THR A 162 -0.42 18.23 -2.42
CA THR A 162 -0.70 17.65 -3.75
C THR A 162 0.42 17.94 -4.75
N THR A 163 0.41 17.24 -5.87
CA THR A 163 1.35 17.50 -6.99
C THR A 163 1.20 18.92 -7.57
N LYS A 164 0.05 19.55 -7.38
CA LYS A 164 -0.22 20.95 -7.75
C LYS A 164 0.26 21.97 -6.71
N GLY A 165 0.84 21.50 -5.59
CA GLY A 165 1.36 22.35 -4.52
C GLY A 165 0.32 22.77 -3.47
N GLU A 166 -0.93 22.35 -3.59
CA GLU A 166 -2.00 22.66 -2.65
C GLU A 166 -1.84 21.87 -1.35
N LEU A 167 -2.10 22.49 -0.20
CA LEU A 167 -2.19 21.82 1.09
C LEU A 167 -3.64 21.38 1.31
N VAL A 168 -3.84 20.09 1.55
CA VAL A 168 -5.17 19.51 1.75
C VAL A 168 -5.27 18.78 3.08
N ASP A 169 -6.48 18.73 3.60
CA ASP A 169 -6.81 17.98 4.79
C ASP A 169 -6.93 16.50 4.45
N LEU A 170 -6.55 15.64 5.38
CA LEU A 170 -6.75 14.19 5.27
C LEU A 170 -7.61 13.68 6.42
N ASN A 171 -8.58 12.82 6.10
CA ASN A 171 -9.28 12.03 7.09
C ASN A 171 -8.34 10.95 7.63
N TYR A 172 -8.30 10.79 8.94
CA TYR A 172 -7.53 9.78 9.63
C TYR A 172 -8.44 8.64 10.05
N TYR A 173 -8.14 7.44 9.55
CA TYR A 173 -8.86 6.21 9.89
C TYR A 173 -7.92 5.28 10.65
N GLY A 174 -8.41 4.67 11.75
CA GLY A 174 -7.65 3.71 12.55
C GLY A 174 -8.39 2.39 12.71
N ARG A 175 -7.62 1.31 12.90
CA ARG A 175 -8.11 0.00 13.30
C ARG A 175 -7.21 -0.58 14.38
N LEU A 176 -7.80 -1.01 15.51
CA LEU A 176 -7.11 -1.64 16.63
C LEU A 176 -7.10 -3.18 16.49
N PHE A 177 -6.10 -3.84 17.15
CA PHE A 177 -5.89 -5.30 17.16
C PHE A 177 -5.56 -5.82 18.54
#